data_0f374725828600d8cc18a6ce23b5c9fb
#
_entry.id   0f374725828600d8cc18a6ce23b5c9fb
#
_cell.length_a   1.000
_cell.length_b   1.000
_cell.length_c   1.000
_cell.angle_alpha   90.00
_cell.angle_beta   90.00
_cell.angle_gamma   90.00
#
_symmetry.space_group_name_H-M   'P 1'
#
loop_
_entity.id
_entity.type
_entity.pdbx_description
1 polymer ?
#
loop_
_entity_poly.entity_id
_entity_poly.type
_entity_poly.pdbx_seq_one_letter_code
_entity_poly.pdbx_strand_id
1 'polypeptide(L)'
;MAEVASKIGVPIATGERFISLREFQVLMSRHAAQYIRPDVCAVGGITASKKICAMAEANDVLVIPHTPLGPVSTAACLQICASVPNFGIQELPGFC
;
A
#
# COMPACT_ATOMS: atom_id res chain seq x y z
N MET A 1 6.48 -11.19 10.60
CA MET A 1 5.17 -10.90 9.97
C MET A 1 4.62 -12.07 9.16
N ALA A 2 5.39 -12.63 8.26
CA ALA A 2 4.92 -13.77 7.45
C ALA A 2 4.50 -14.96 8.31
N GLU A 3 5.24 -15.23 9.39
CA GLU A 3 4.89 -16.32 10.31
C GLU A 3 3.55 -16.05 11.00
N VAL A 4 3.31 -14.82 11.42
CA VAL A 4 2.03 -14.44 12.03
C VAL A 4 0.90 -14.56 11.01
N ALA A 5 1.11 -14.06 9.78
CA ALA A 5 0.12 -14.13 8.73
C ALA A 5 -0.30 -15.58 8.42
N SER A 6 0.64 -16.52 8.47
CA SER A 6 0.34 -17.93 8.20
C SER A 6 -0.45 -18.61 9.31
N LYS A 7 -0.52 -18.00 10.51
CA LYS A 7 -1.13 -18.61 11.69
C LYS A 7 -2.45 -18.00 12.10
N ILE A 8 -2.88 -16.92 11.45
CA ILE A 8 -4.14 -16.27 11.79
C ILE A 8 -5.10 -16.31 10.59
N GLY A 9 -6.40 -16.31 10.89
CA GLY A 9 -7.43 -16.34 9.86
C GLY A 9 -7.90 -14.97 9.39
N VAL A 10 -7.19 -13.90 9.76
CA VAL A 10 -7.57 -12.52 9.42
C VAL A 10 -6.56 -11.95 8.44
N PRO A 11 -7.00 -11.26 7.36
CA PRO A 11 -6.07 -10.61 6.44
C PRO A 11 -5.23 -9.54 7.14
N ILE A 12 -3.97 -9.41 6.70
CA ILE A 12 -3.04 -8.42 7.25
C ILE A 12 -2.87 -7.27 6.27
N ALA A 13 -2.90 -6.03 6.79
CA ALA A 13 -2.60 -4.82 6.04
C ALA A 13 -1.40 -4.13 6.69
N THR A 14 -0.37 -3.83 5.90
CA THR A 14 0.85 -3.20 6.41
C THR A 14 1.63 -2.49 5.30
N GLY A 15 2.73 -1.86 5.66
CA GLY A 15 3.65 -1.23 4.71
C GLY A 15 3.64 0.30 4.75
N GLU A 16 2.89 0.92 5.66
CA GLU A 16 2.76 2.38 5.75
C GLU A 16 4.06 3.08 6.16
N ARG A 17 5.02 2.34 6.69
CA ARG A 17 6.33 2.89 7.08
C ARG A 17 7.44 2.57 6.08
N PHE A 18 7.14 1.83 5.05
CA PHE A 18 8.15 1.47 4.04
C PHE A 18 8.44 2.66 3.13
N ILE A 19 9.69 2.82 2.77
CA ILE A 19 10.16 3.95 1.95
C ILE A 19 10.72 3.52 0.59
N SER A 20 10.75 2.23 0.28
CA SER A 20 11.34 1.76 -0.98
C SER A 20 10.55 0.62 -1.60
N LEU A 21 10.71 0.49 -2.92
CA LEU A 21 10.15 -0.64 -3.68
C LEU A 21 10.64 -1.99 -3.15
N ARG A 22 11.89 -2.05 -2.72
CA ARG A 22 12.49 -3.30 -2.25
C ARG A 22 11.84 -3.84 -0.99
N GLU A 23 11.47 -2.95 -0.07
CA GLU A 23 10.78 -3.36 1.14
C GLU A 23 9.43 -3.99 0.82
N PHE A 24 8.68 -3.40 -0.10
CA PHE A 24 7.41 -3.97 -0.54
C PHE A 24 7.61 -5.29 -1.30
N GLN A 25 8.64 -5.40 -2.10
CA GLN A 25 8.95 -6.64 -2.79
C GLN A 25 9.22 -7.78 -1.82
N VAL A 26 10.01 -7.54 -0.79
CA VAL A 26 10.30 -8.54 0.24
C VAL A 26 9.02 -8.96 0.96
N LEU A 27 8.19 -7.98 1.34
CA LEU A 27 6.92 -8.25 2.01
C LEU A 27 6.04 -9.16 1.17
N MET A 28 5.89 -8.85 -0.12
CA MET A 28 5.01 -9.62 -1.00
C MET A 28 5.58 -10.98 -1.37
N SER A 29 6.91 -11.10 -1.54
CA SER A 29 7.53 -12.37 -1.86
C SER A 29 7.42 -13.38 -0.71
N ARG A 30 7.25 -12.91 0.51
CA ARG A 30 7.04 -13.75 1.69
C ARG A 30 5.58 -13.98 2.01
N HIS A 31 4.67 -13.48 1.19
CA HIS A 31 3.22 -13.60 1.41
C HIS A 31 2.80 -13.13 2.81
N ALA A 32 3.41 -12.03 3.27
CA ALA A 32 3.23 -11.56 4.64
C ALA A 32 1.96 -10.73 4.84
N ALA A 33 1.36 -10.23 3.77
CA ALA A 33 0.17 -9.38 3.85
C ALA A 33 -0.73 -9.57 2.63
N GLN A 34 -2.04 -9.38 2.82
CA GLN A 34 -3.05 -9.40 1.77
C GLN A 34 -3.36 -7.99 1.26
N TYR A 35 -3.02 -6.98 2.05
CA TYR A 35 -3.17 -5.57 1.71
C TYR A 35 -1.86 -4.86 1.98
N ILE A 36 -1.48 -3.96 1.10
CA ILE A 36 -0.35 -3.07 1.36
C ILE A 36 -0.83 -1.63 1.49
N ARG A 37 -0.11 -0.83 2.26
CA ARG A 37 -0.49 0.54 2.59
C ARG A 37 0.64 1.51 2.26
N PRO A 38 0.99 1.68 0.98
CA PRO A 38 2.07 2.61 0.63
C PRO A 38 1.66 4.06 0.91
N ASP A 39 2.60 4.82 1.47
CA ASP A 39 2.45 6.26 1.62
C ASP A 39 3.12 6.92 0.43
N VAL A 40 2.36 7.60 -0.40
CA VAL A 40 2.86 8.21 -1.64
C VAL A 40 4.05 9.13 -1.40
N CYS A 41 4.01 9.90 -0.32
CA CYS A 41 5.10 10.83 0.01
C CYS A 41 6.33 10.06 0.48
N ALA A 42 6.15 9.05 1.34
CA ALA A 42 7.26 8.29 1.89
C ALA A 42 8.02 7.49 0.85
N VAL A 43 7.32 6.94 -0.14
CA VAL A 43 7.96 6.11 -1.19
C VAL A 43 8.51 6.92 -2.36
N GLY A 44 8.37 8.23 -2.32
CA GLY A 44 9.00 9.09 -3.32
C GLY A 44 8.10 9.59 -4.45
N GLY A 45 6.78 9.46 -4.32
CA GLY A 45 5.85 10.06 -5.26
C GLY A 45 5.00 9.08 -6.06
N ILE A 46 4.30 9.60 -7.05
CA ILE A 46 3.32 8.84 -7.83
C ILE A 46 3.96 7.71 -8.64
N THR A 47 5.09 7.98 -9.28
CA THR A 47 5.75 6.96 -10.13
C THR A 47 6.15 5.73 -9.32
N ALA A 48 6.81 5.93 -8.18
CA ALA A 48 7.21 4.83 -7.30
C ALA A 48 5.99 4.10 -6.77
N SER A 49 4.96 4.83 -6.39
CA SER A 49 3.70 4.25 -5.89
C SER A 49 3.02 3.38 -6.94
N LYS A 50 3.00 3.81 -8.19
CA LYS A 50 2.43 3.03 -9.28
C LYS A 50 3.20 1.73 -9.50
N LYS A 51 4.52 1.75 -9.36
CA LYS A 51 5.33 0.54 -9.46
C LYS A 51 5.02 -0.44 -8.33
N ILE A 52 4.84 0.07 -7.12
CA ILE A 52 4.44 -0.75 -5.97
C ILE A 52 3.07 -1.37 -6.22
N CYS A 53 2.11 -0.60 -6.72
CA CYS A 53 0.78 -1.12 -7.03
C CYS A 53 0.84 -2.22 -8.10
N ALA A 54 1.69 -2.08 -9.10
CA ALA A 54 1.85 -3.11 -10.13
C ALA A 54 2.44 -4.41 -9.56
N MET A 55 3.41 -4.30 -8.65
CA MET A 55 3.93 -5.48 -7.96
C MET A 55 2.86 -6.15 -7.11
N ALA A 56 2.04 -5.37 -6.43
CA ALA A 56 0.95 -5.89 -5.62
C ALA A 56 -0.08 -6.62 -6.48
N GLU A 57 -0.43 -6.05 -7.62
CA GLU A 57 -1.34 -6.68 -8.57
C GLU A 57 -0.83 -8.05 -9.01
N ALA A 58 0.46 -8.14 -9.31
CA ALA A 58 1.09 -9.39 -9.73
C ALA A 58 1.09 -10.46 -8.64
N ASN A 59 0.92 -10.07 -7.39
CA ASN A 59 0.89 -10.97 -6.24
C ASN A 59 -0.50 -11.11 -5.62
N ASP A 60 -1.54 -10.66 -6.30
CA ASP A 60 -2.93 -10.67 -5.83
C ASP A 60 -3.11 -9.95 -4.49
N VAL A 61 -2.39 -8.84 -4.33
CA VAL A 61 -2.45 -8.01 -3.12
C VAL A 61 -3.21 -6.73 -3.45
N LEU A 62 -4.14 -6.34 -2.57
CA LEU A 62 -4.89 -5.10 -2.72
C LEU A 62 -4.14 -3.92 -2.08
N VAL A 63 -4.41 -2.73 -2.57
CA VAL A 63 -3.75 -1.51 -2.12
C VAL A 63 -4.71 -0.65 -1.32
N ILE A 64 -4.30 -0.25 -0.12
CA ILE A 64 -5.01 0.69 0.75
C ILE A 64 -4.02 1.82 1.08
N PRO A 65 -3.92 2.88 0.27
CA PRO A 65 -2.89 3.89 0.48
C PRO A 65 -2.97 4.55 1.85
N HIS A 66 -1.82 4.80 2.44
CA HIS A 66 -1.69 5.48 3.72
C HIS A 66 -1.60 6.99 3.49
N THR A 67 -2.50 7.77 4.09
CA THR A 67 -2.54 9.23 3.90
C THR A 67 -2.71 9.98 5.22
N PRO A 68 -1.68 10.04 6.07
CA PRO A 68 -1.79 10.76 7.34
C PRO A 68 -1.51 12.26 7.20
N LEU A 69 -1.02 12.74 6.05
CA LEU A 69 -0.37 14.04 5.94
C LEU A 69 -1.22 15.19 5.40
N GLY A 70 -2.42 14.96 4.93
CA GLY A 70 -3.28 16.07 4.52
C GLY A 70 -3.66 16.09 3.05
N PRO A 71 -4.23 17.23 2.55
CA PRO A 71 -4.97 17.24 1.28
C PRO A 71 -4.12 16.99 0.03
N VAL A 72 -2.87 17.42 0.00
CA VAL A 72 -2.00 17.20 -1.17
C VAL A 72 -1.68 15.72 -1.32
N SER A 73 -1.32 15.07 -0.23
CA SER A 73 -1.07 13.62 -0.22
C SER A 73 -2.33 12.85 -0.60
N THR A 74 -3.48 13.24 -0.04
CA THR A 74 -4.77 12.61 -0.36
C THR A 74 -5.10 12.74 -1.84
N ALA A 75 -4.90 13.93 -2.42
CA ALA A 75 -5.15 14.15 -3.85
C ALA A 75 -4.27 13.25 -4.72
N ALA A 76 -2.99 13.11 -4.40
CA ALA A 76 -2.08 12.22 -5.11
C ALA A 76 -2.53 10.77 -5.00
N CYS A 77 -2.93 10.32 -3.80
CA CYS A 77 -3.42 8.96 -3.59
C CYS A 77 -4.69 8.68 -4.39
N LEU A 78 -5.61 9.63 -4.47
CA LEU A 78 -6.84 9.46 -5.25
C LEU A 78 -6.54 9.25 -6.74
N GLN A 79 -5.54 9.96 -7.28
CA GLN A 79 -5.13 9.76 -8.66
C GLN A 79 -4.59 8.35 -8.89
N ILE A 80 -3.80 7.84 -7.95
CA ILE A 80 -3.27 6.48 -8.02
C ILE A 80 -4.41 5.46 -7.94
N CYS A 81 -5.29 5.60 -6.96
CA CYS A 81 -6.41 4.69 -6.75
C CYS A 81 -7.32 4.59 -7.97
N ALA A 82 -7.56 5.72 -8.65
CA ALA A 82 -8.39 5.74 -9.85
C ALA A 82 -7.75 5.03 -11.04
N SER A 83 -6.42 4.81 -11.00
CA SER A 83 -5.67 4.29 -12.12
C SER A 83 -5.19 2.84 -11.95
N VAL A 84 -5.46 2.19 -10.81
CA VAL A 84 -5.01 0.82 -10.56
C VAL A 84 -6.19 -0.12 -10.34
N PRO A 85 -6.09 -1.37 -10.82
CA PRO A 85 -7.21 -2.33 -10.71
C PRO A 85 -7.33 -2.97 -9.32
N ASN A 86 -6.26 -2.95 -8.53
CA ASN A 86 -6.18 -3.62 -7.24
C ASN A 86 -6.34 -2.67 -6.05
N PHE A 87 -7.10 -1.59 -6.24
CA PHE A 87 -7.43 -0.66 -5.17
C PHE A 87 -8.45 -1.29 -4.21
N GLY A 88 -8.16 -1.22 -2.89
CA GLY A 88 -9.09 -1.63 -1.86
C GLY A 88 -9.96 -0.46 -1.40
N ILE A 89 -9.46 0.33 -0.45
CA ILE A 89 -10.13 1.55 0.02
C ILE A 89 -9.09 2.64 0.26
N GLN A 90 -9.54 3.87 0.37
CA GLN A 90 -8.68 5.02 0.63
C GLN A 90 -8.80 5.46 2.08
N GLU A 91 -7.66 5.55 2.78
CA GLU A 91 -7.60 6.17 4.10
C GLU A 91 -7.68 7.69 3.95
N LEU A 92 -8.42 8.34 4.86
CA LEU A 92 -8.49 9.80 4.91
C LEU A 92 -8.02 10.28 6.29
N PRO A 93 -7.39 11.47 6.35
CA PRO A 93 -7.01 12.06 7.64
C PRO A 93 -8.25 12.33 8.50
N GLY A 94 -8.14 12.10 9.81
CA GLY A 94 -9.27 12.19 10.71
C GLY A 94 -9.76 13.59 11.04
N PHE A 95 -9.09 14.61 10.51
CA PHE A 95 -9.46 16.01 10.75
C PHE A 95 -10.28 16.61 9.61
N CYS A 96 -10.65 15.86 8.65
CA CYS A 96 -11.43 16.33 7.50
C CYS A 96 -12.79 16.86 7.89
#